data_fb8c75dcb209a262d6ee16776c32bb86
#
_entry.id   fb8c75dcb209a262d6ee16776c32bb86
#
_cell.length_a   1.000
_cell.length_b   1.000
_cell.length_c   1.000
_cell.angle_alpha   90.00
_cell.angle_beta   90.00
_cell.angle_gamma   90.00
#
_symmetry.space_group_name_H-M   'P 1'
#
loop_
_entity.id
_entity.type
_entity.pdbx_description
1 polymer ?
#
loop_
_entity_poly.entity_id
_entity_poly.type
_entity_poly.pdbx_seq_one_letter_code
_entity_poly.pdbx_strand_id
1 'polypeptide(L)'
;MATFDAVFVGLTILDIAGRPVVAIPPRGGVAFIEQIRLNPAGTAAGANINAAKLGIRTAAVACLGEDEKADFILASYARLGIDCSLIQRTALKETSATILPIRPNGERPALHCRGASDALFVSEAEFDAVLDCRFLHHGGTGLLAAMDQGQSARLLQAAKARGVTTSFDLIAPNEETLELLRPLLPSVDYFMPSLEEAAFLSGETQPEAIGHFFLALGVGTCILKDGENGSWLIGRDGGPQHIAPWPVEAVDTTGCGDSYCGGFIAALARGLSVKAACDVASAVAALVATGMG
;
A
#
# COMPACT_ATOMS: atom_id res chain seq x y z
N MET A 1 1.22 25.34 9.05
CA MET A 1 0.66 24.45 8.00
C MET A 1 1.56 23.25 7.93
N ALA A 2 1.01 22.05 7.76
CA ALA A 2 1.80 20.83 7.64
C ALA A 2 2.74 20.88 6.42
N THR A 3 3.95 20.36 6.54
CA THR A 3 4.96 20.33 5.47
C THR A 3 4.49 19.47 4.32
N PHE A 4 3.89 18.32 4.62
CA PHE A 4 3.38 17.39 3.61
C PHE A 4 1.85 17.30 3.63
N ASP A 5 1.26 17.06 2.46
CA ASP A 5 -0.16 16.70 2.39
C ASP A 5 -0.35 15.27 2.91
N ALA A 6 0.56 14.35 2.53
CA ALA A 6 0.54 12.98 3.03
C ALA A 6 1.95 12.41 3.25
N VAL A 7 2.11 11.58 4.29
CA VAL A 7 3.29 10.76 4.55
C VAL A 7 2.90 9.29 4.43
N PHE A 8 3.70 8.52 3.69
CA PHE A 8 3.50 7.10 3.44
C PHE A 8 4.57 6.29 4.16
N VAL A 9 4.14 5.50 5.13
CA VAL A 9 5.02 4.71 6.01
C VAL A 9 4.86 3.23 5.69
N GLY A 10 5.97 2.55 5.42
CA GLY A 10 5.94 1.11 5.35
C GLY A 10 6.66 0.46 4.18
N LEU A 11 6.04 -0.59 3.64
CA LEU A 11 6.67 -1.46 2.67
C LEU A 11 7.02 -0.72 1.38
N THR A 12 8.33 -0.65 1.12
CA THR A 12 8.93 -0.10 -0.10
C THR A 12 9.97 -1.10 -0.59
N ILE A 13 9.75 -1.62 -1.78
CA ILE A 13 10.55 -2.70 -2.39
C ILE A 13 10.83 -2.40 -3.86
N LEU A 14 11.71 -3.19 -4.48
CA LEU A 14 11.88 -3.23 -5.92
C LEU A 14 11.18 -4.46 -6.50
N ASP A 15 10.23 -4.27 -7.41
CA ASP A 15 9.69 -5.35 -8.23
C ASP A 15 10.48 -5.47 -9.53
N ILE A 16 10.83 -6.72 -9.85
CA ILE A 16 11.49 -7.12 -11.11
C ILE A 16 10.52 -8.03 -11.86
N ALA A 17 9.73 -7.44 -12.75
CA ALA A 17 8.69 -8.13 -13.50
C ALA A 17 9.21 -8.57 -14.86
N GLY A 18 9.08 -9.86 -15.17
CA GLY A 18 9.41 -10.43 -16.49
C GLY A 18 8.19 -11.08 -17.13
N ARG A 19 7.96 -10.87 -18.45
CA ARG A 19 6.84 -11.47 -19.17
C ARG A 19 7.10 -11.74 -20.66
N PRO A 20 6.39 -12.70 -21.31
CA PRO A 20 5.70 -13.80 -20.64
C PRO A 20 6.69 -14.88 -20.18
N VAL A 21 6.50 -15.41 -18.98
CA VAL A 21 7.31 -16.53 -18.47
C VAL A 21 6.45 -17.79 -18.46
N VAL A 22 6.65 -18.67 -19.41
CA VAL A 22 5.92 -19.95 -19.51
C VAL A 22 6.40 -20.93 -18.45
N ALA A 23 7.73 -21.05 -18.31
CA ALA A 23 8.37 -21.89 -17.30
C ALA A 23 9.79 -21.38 -17.03
N ILE A 24 10.29 -21.67 -15.84
CA ILE A 24 11.71 -21.49 -15.53
C ILE A 24 12.49 -22.63 -16.19
N PRO A 25 13.45 -22.34 -17.08
CA PRO A 25 14.19 -23.38 -17.77
C PRO A 25 15.02 -24.21 -16.77
N PRO A 26 15.13 -25.55 -17.01
CA PRO A 26 15.87 -26.42 -16.11
C PRO A 26 17.38 -26.16 -16.19
N ARG A 27 18.09 -26.37 -15.09
CA ARG A 27 19.56 -26.25 -15.00
C ARG A 27 20.07 -24.87 -15.43
N GLY A 28 21.01 -24.79 -16.36
CA GLY A 28 21.58 -23.58 -16.95
C GLY A 28 20.92 -23.15 -18.27
N GLY A 29 19.70 -23.63 -18.55
CA GLY A 29 18.97 -23.27 -19.77
C GLY A 29 18.58 -21.79 -19.80
N VAL A 30 18.35 -21.27 -21.00
CA VAL A 30 17.90 -19.88 -21.24
C VAL A 30 16.52 -19.91 -21.90
N ALA A 31 15.60 -19.10 -21.39
CA ALA A 31 14.33 -18.80 -22.05
C ALA A 31 14.31 -17.32 -22.43
N PHE A 32 13.78 -17.00 -23.60
CA PHE A 32 13.60 -15.63 -24.07
C PHE A 32 12.21 -15.16 -23.69
N ILE A 33 12.14 -13.95 -23.13
CA ILE A 33 10.90 -13.25 -22.79
C ILE A 33 10.87 -11.90 -23.51
N GLU A 34 9.71 -11.27 -23.58
CA GLU A 34 9.52 -10.05 -24.37
C GLU A 34 9.88 -8.79 -23.59
N GLN A 35 9.69 -8.80 -22.27
CA GLN A 35 9.84 -7.59 -21.45
C GLN A 35 10.33 -7.90 -20.05
N ILE A 36 11.22 -7.03 -19.53
CA ILE A 36 11.59 -6.94 -18.12
C ILE A 36 11.38 -5.49 -17.69
N ARG A 37 10.74 -5.29 -16.54
CA ARG A 37 10.55 -3.98 -15.91
C ARG A 37 11.01 -3.99 -14.47
N LEU A 38 11.52 -2.85 -14.05
CA LEU A 38 11.86 -2.53 -12.67
C LEU A 38 10.91 -1.44 -12.19
N ASN A 39 10.22 -1.67 -11.08
CA ASN A 39 9.29 -0.70 -10.51
C ASN A 39 9.48 -0.61 -9.00
N PRO A 40 9.54 0.60 -8.42
CA PRO A 40 9.32 0.73 -6.98
C PRO A 40 7.91 0.24 -6.65
N ALA A 41 7.79 -0.64 -5.66
CA ALA A 41 6.57 -1.33 -5.30
C ALA A 41 6.45 -1.48 -3.78
N GLY A 42 5.41 -2.16 -3.33
CA GLY A 42 5.01 -2.27 -1.93
C GLY A 42 3.85 -1.33 -1.61
N THR A 43 3.01 -1.71 -0.65
CA THR A 43 1.74 -1.02 -0.35
C THR A 43 1.92 0.46 -0.05
N ALA A 44 2.91 0.83 0.74
CA ALA A 44 3.20 2.24 0.99
C ALA A 44 3.80 2.95 -0.25
N ALA A 45 4.71 2.30 -0.97
CA ALA A 45 5.36 2.87 -2.14
C ALA A 45 4.38 3.10 -3.30
N GLY A 46 3.55 2.11 -3.62
CA GLY A 46 2.55 2.20 -4.70
C GLY A 46 1.54 3.30 -4.43
N ALA A 47 1.02 3.40 -3.19
CA ALA A 47 0.12 4.45 -2.78
C ALA A 47 0.80 5.84 -2.88
N ASN A 48 2.04 5.98 -2.41
CA ASN A 48 2.81 7.23 -2.47
C ASN A 48 3.03 7.70 -3.91
N ILE A 49 3.50 6.80 -4.78
CA ILE A 49 3.75 7.10 -6.20
C ILE A 49 2.50 7.65 -6.89
N ASN A 50 1.35 7.03 -6.66
CA ASN A 50 0.11 7.47 -7.29
C ASN A 50 -0.42 8.78 -6.68
N ALA A 51 -0.28 8.98 -5.38
CA ALA A 51 -0.60 10.24 -4.73
C ALA A 51 0.27 11.39 -5.25
N ALA A 52 1.58 11.17 -5.40
CA ALA A 52 2.51 12.15 -5.96
C ALA A 52 2.21 12.48 -7.43
N LYS A 53 1.94 11.47 -8.28
CA LYS A 53 1.50 11.66 -9.67
C LYS A 53 0.23 12.50 -9.77
N LEU A 54 -0.65 12.43 -8.77
CA LEU A 54 -1.83 13.26 -8.66
C LEU A 54 -1.53 14.65 -8.08
N GLY A 55 -0.27 15.01 -7.81
CA GLY A 55 0.20 16.37 -7.53
C GLY A 55 -0.03 16.84 -6.10
N ILE A 56 -0.14 15.96 -5.11
CA ILE A 56 -0.04 16.31 -3.69
C ILE A 56 1.42 16.18 -3.21
N ARG A 57 1.79 16.96 -2.18
CA ARG A 57 3.14 16.90 -1.59
C ARG A 57 3.26 15.68 -0.69
N THR A 58 4.15 14.77 -1.02
CA THR A 58 4.30 13.51 -0.30
C THR A 58 5.72 13.27 0.20
N ALA A 59 5.85 12.50 1.29
CA ALA A 59 7.11 11.95 1.77
C ALA A 59 7.01 10.44 1.96
N ALA A 60 8.14 9.77 1.82
CA ALA A 60 8.27 8.33 2.04
C ALA A 60 9.02 8.05 3.33
N VAL A 61 8.47 7.14 4.15
CA VAL A 61 9.13 6.57 5.34
C VAL A 61 9.29 5.08 5.12
N ALA A 62 10.50 4.66 4.87
CA ALA A 62 10.86 3.29 4.55
C ALA A 62 12.29 3.00 5.01
N CYS A 63 12.69 1.75 5.04
CA CYS A 63 14.09 1.36 5.20
C CYS A 63 14.57 0.64 3.93
N LEU A 64 15.67 1.14 3.35
CA LEU A 64 16.31 0.60 2.15
C LEU A 64 17.74 0.18 2.48
N GLY A 65 18.26 -0.79 1.73
CA GLY A 65 19.66 -1.17 1.79
C GLY A 65 20.59 -0.11 1.18
N GLU A 66 21.88 -0.28 1.35
CA GLU A 66 22.92 0.51 0.66
C GLU A 66 23.34 -0.21 -0.63
N ASP A 67 22.41 -0.31 -1.59
CA ASP A 67 22.56 -1.07 -2.83
C ASP A 67 21.89 -0.38 -4.04
N GLU A 68 22.14 -0.90 -5.24
CA GLU A 68 21.63 -0.38 -6.52
C GLU A 68 20.11 -0.43 -6.62
N LYS A 69 19.44 -1.34 -5.88
CA LYS A 69 17.99 -1.41 -5.81
C LYS A 69 17.43 -0.17 -5.12
N ALA A 70 18.07 0.24 -4.02
CA ALA A 70 17.73 1.48 -3.34
C ALA A 70 17.96 2.70 -4.22
N ASP A 71 19.09 2.77 -4.93
CA ASP A 71 19.41 3.89 -5.81
C ASP A 71 18.37 4.03 -6.93
N PHE A 72 17.89 2.92 -7.48
CA PHE A 72 16.81 2.94 -8.46
C PHE A 72 15.49 3.48 -7.86
N ILE A 73 15.12 3.04 -6.65
CA ILE A 73 13.90 3.52 -5.96
C ILE A 73 14.02 5.02 -5.69
N LEU A 74 15.12 5.48 -5.11
CA LEU A 74 15.35 6.89 -4.79
C LEU A 74 15.35 7.79 -6.04
N ALA A 75 15.99 7.35 -7.12
CA ALA A 75 15.96 8.06 -8.39
C ALA A 75 14.54 8.14 -8.98
N SER A 76 13.74 7.10 -8.80
CA SER A 76 12.34 7.07 -9.23
C SER A 76 11.49 8.03 -8.42
N TYR A 77 11.67 8.07 -7.11
CA TYR A 77 10.99 9.00 -6.20
C TYR A 77 11.35 10.46 -6.48
N ALA A 78 12.63 10.75 -6.69
CA ALA A 78 13.10 12.09 -7.03
C ALA A 78 12.44 12.63 -8.32
N ARG A 79 12.27 11.78 -9.35
CA ARG A 79 11.57 12.16 -10.60
C ARG A 79 10.09 12.51 -10.38
N LEU A 80 9.48 11.98 -9.34
CA LEU A 80 8.07 12.22 -8.99
C LEU A 80 7.90 13.33 -7.93
N GLY A 81 9.01 13.89 -7.43
CA GLY A 81 8.99 14.91 -6.39
C GLY A 81 8.58 14.37 -5.01
N ILE A 82 8.72 13.06 -4.78
CA ILE A 82 8.51 12.44 -3.48
C ILE A 82 9.69 12.78 -2.57
N ASP A 83 9.43 13.32 -1.39
CA ASP A 83 10.46 13.61 -0.39
C ASP A 83 11.00 12.29 0.19
N CYS A 84 12.32 12.15 0.17
CA CYS A 84 13.04 10.97 0.65
C CYS A 84 13.83 11.24 1.94
N SER A 85 13.69 12.40 2.57
CA SER A 85 14.45 12.78 3.76
C SER A 85 14.19 11.89 4.98
N LEU A 86 13.05 11.20 5.00
CA LEU A 86 12.64 10.28 6.06
C LEU A 86 12.92 8.80 5.73
N ILE A 87 13.61 8.52 4.61
CA ILE A 87 14.02 7.16 4.26
C ILE A 87 15.26 6.78 5.07
N GLN A 88 15.15 5.68 5.80
CA GLN A 88 16.26 5.07 6.54
C GLN A 88 17.12 4.22 5.59
N ARG A 89 18.44 4.16 5.84
CA ARG A 89 19.38 3.33 5.10
C ARG A 89 20.07 2.35 6.04
N THR A 90 20.34 1.15 5.56
CA THR A 90 21.05 0.13 6.34
C THR A 90 22.04 -0.66 5.48
N ALA A 91 23.26 -0.82 5.99
CA ALA A 91 24.25 -1.71 5.41
C ALA A 91 24.08 -3.18 5.82
N LEU A 92 23.15 -3.47 6.76
CA LEU A 92 23.00 -4.82 7.34
C LEU A 92 22.13 -5.75 6.49
N LYS A 93 21.26 -5.19 5.65
CA LYS A 93 20.34 -5.94 4.79
C LYS A 93 20.25 -5.26 3.43
N GLU A 94 20.13 -6.05 2.38
CA GLU A 94 19.82 -5.55 1.05
C GLU A 94 18.41 -4.96 0.98
N THR A 95 18.16 -4.08 0.02
CA THR A 95 16.82 -3.57 -0.27
C THR A 95 15.88 -4.73 -0.60
N SER A 96 14.71 -4.73 0.03
CA SER A 96 13.67 -5.72 -0.23
C SER A 96 13.28 -5.72 -1.71
N ALA A 97 13.10 -6.90 -2.28
CA ALA A 97 12.80 -7.03 -3.70
C ALA A 97 11.95 -8.26 -4.00
N THR A 98 11.19 -8.20 -5.09
CA THR A 98 10.39 -9.32 -5.58
C THR A 98 10.70 -9.59 -7.04
N ILE A 99 10.93 -10.85 -7.39
CA ILE A 99 10.95 -11.30 -8.78
C ILE A 99 9.54 -11.80 -9.13
N LEU A 100 8.96 -11.25 -10.19
CA LEU A 100 7.61 -11.57 -10.68
C LEU A 100 7.69 -12.21 -12.08
N PRO A 101 7.79 -13.53 -12.21
CA PRO A 101 7.68 -14.23 -13.48
C PRO A 101 6.22 -14.29 -13.93
N ILE A 102 5.76 -13.29 -14.68
CA ILE A 102 4.38 -13.14 -15.12
C ILE A 102 4.09 -14.16 -16.23
N ARG A 103 3.09 -15.00 -16.03
CA ARG A 103 2.66 -16.03 -16.97
C ARG A 103 1.82 -15.45 -18.11
N PRO A 104 1.68 -16.18 -19.26
CA PRO A 104 0.82 -15.74 -20.36
C PRO A 104 -0.65 -15.50 -19.97
N ASN A 105 -1.16 -16.22 -18.97
CA ASN A 105 -2.51 -16.06 -18.44
C ASN A 105 -2.64 -14.95 -17.38
N GLY A 106 -1.57 -14.19 -17.12
CA GLY A 106 -1.57 -13.10 -16.15
C GLY A 106 -1.26 -13.50 -14.70
N GLU A 107 -1.11 -14.80 -14.37
CA GLU A 107 -0.67 -15.24 -13.06
C GLU A 107 0.73 -14.69 -12.72
N ARG A 108 0.93 -14.30 -11.47
CA ARG A 108 2.14 -13.61 -10.99
C ARG A 108 2.69 -14.28 -9.73
N PRO A 109 3.28 -15.47 -9.84
CA PRO A 109 3.98 -16.05 -8.69
C PRO A 109 5.11 -15.11 -8.25
N ALA A 110 5.23 -14.89 -6.94
CA ALA A 110 6.19 -13.96 -6.37
C ALA A 110 7.32 -14.70 -5.65
N LEU A 111 8.56 -14.30 -5.93
CA LEU A 111 9.74 -14.72 -5.18
C LEU A 111 10.25 -13.49 -4.43
N HIS A 112 9.91 -13.38 -3.14
CA HIS A 112 10.15 -12.19 -2.34
C HIS A 112 11.36 -12.35 -1.40
N CYS A 113 12.24 -11.35 -1.42
CA CYS A 113 13.29 -11.15 -0.43
C CYS A 113 12.88 -10.04 0.54
N ARG A 114 12.67 -10.38 1.83
CA ARG A 114 12.19 -9.41 2.85
C ARG A 114 13.13 -8.23 3.08
N GLY A 115 14.45 -8.44 3.09
CA GLY A 115 15.47 -7.42 3.09
C GLY A 115 15.34 -6.33 4.17
N ALA A 116 15.68 -5.09 3.77
CA ALA A 116 15.76 -3.93 4.67
C ALA A 116 14.40 -3.46 5.24
N SER A 117 13.28 -3.80 4.60
CA SER A 117 11.95 -3.43 5.13
C SER A 117 11.71 -3.99 6.54
N ASP A 118 12.30 -5.13 6.89
CA ASP A 118 12.26 -5.69 8.24
C ASP A 118 12.92 -4.81 9.31
N ALA A 119 13.84 -3.93 8.91
CA ALA A 119 14.59 -3.05 9.81
C ALA A 119 13.96 -1.66 9.94
N LEU A 120 12.91 -1.35 9.18
CA LEU A 120 12.20 -0.08 9.36
C LEU A 120 11.75 0.06 10.81
N PHE A 121 12.17 1.16 11.45
CA PHE A 121 11.75 1.48 12.81
C PHE A 121 11.65 3.00 12.99
N VAL A 122 10.43 3.50 13.14
CA VAL A 122 10.17 4.92 13.40
C VAL A 122 10.12 5.12 14.92
N SER A 123 11.19 5.66 15.49
CA SER A 123 11.25 5.96 16.92
C SER A 123 10.32 7.12 17.31
N GLU A 124 9.98 7.26 18.59
CA GLU A 124 9.16 8.36 19.07
C GLU A 124 9.83 9.73 18.85
N ALA A 125 11.16 9.78 18.81
CA ALA A 125 11.92 10.99 18.51
C ALA A 125 11.72 11.48 17.05
N GLU A 126 11.36 10.59 16.15
CA GLU A 126 11.10 10.90 14.73
C GLU A 126 9.63 11.26 14.46
N PHE A 127 8.73 11.07 15.43
CA PHE A 127 7.29 11.32 15.25
C PHE A 127 6.98 12.76 14.82
N ASP A 128 7.72 13.75 15.29
CA ASP A 128 7.47 15.14 14.90
C ASP A 128 7.70 15.35 13.40
N ALA A 129 8.73 14.76 12.84
CA ALA A 129 9.03 14.84 11.42
C ALA A 129 8.05 14.00 10.56
N VAL A 130 7.76 12.77 10.99
CA VAL A 130 6.88 11.84 10.27
C VAL A 130 5.43 12.31 10.27
N LEU A 131 4.98 12.95 11.37
CA LEU A 131 3.60 13.40 11.55
C LEU A 131 3.37 14.88 11.17
N ASP A 132 4.35 15.55 10.55
CA ASP A 132 4.15 16.89 9.98
C ASP A 132 3.41 16.82 8.64
N CYS A 133 2.26 16.18 8.67
CA CYS A 133 1.40 15.92 7.52
C CYS A 133 -0.08 16.01 7.88
N ARG A 134 -0.94 16.08 6.85
CA ARG A 134 -2.40 16.03 7.03
C ARG A 134 -2.91 14.59 7.05
N PHE A 135 -2.28 13.72 6.26
CA PHE A 135 -2.63 12.30 6.11
C PHE A 135 -1.41 11.43 6.36
N LEU A 136 -1.58 10.36 7.14
CA LEU A 136 -0.60 9.31 7.32
C LEU A 136 -1.16 8.00 6.74
N HIS A 137 -0.50 7.46 5.74
CA HIS A 137 -0.82 6.13 5.21
C HIS A 137 0.20 5.10 5.70
N HIS A 138 -0.29 4.00 6.26
CA HIS A 138 0.55 2.88 6.71
C HIS A 138 0.23 1.64 5.89
N GLY A 139 1.25 0.96 5.37
CA GLY A 139 1.09 -0.26 4.59
C GLY A 139 2.25 -1.23 4.75
N GLY A 140 1.94 -2.54 4.76
CA GLY A 140 2.96 -3.59 4.80
C GLY A 140 3.10 -4.30 6.14
N THR A 141 2.15 -4.15 7.08
CA THR A 141 2.09 -4.94 8.33
C THR A 141 2.17 -6.43 8.01
N GLY A 142 2.97 -7.18 8.80
CA GLY A 142 3.36 -8.56 8.55
C GLY A 142 4.68 -8.70 7.77
N LEU A 143 5.13 -7.63 7.11
CA LEU A 143 6.40 -7.56 6.37
C LEU A 143 7.34 -6.46 6.90
N LEU A 144 7.08 -5.92 8.09
CA LEU A 144 7.84 -4.83 8.73
C LEU A 144 8.23 -5.26 10.16
N ALA A 145 9.11 -6.28 10.27
CA ALA A 145 9.34 -7.00 11.52
C ALA A 145 9.59 -6.11 12.75
N ALA A 146 10.34 -5.00 12.62
CA ALA A 146 10.61 -4.10 13.74
C ALA A 146 9.40 -3.20 14.07
N MET A 147 8.65 -2.72 13.06
CA MET A 147 7.42 -1.94 13.26
C MET A 147 6.28 -2.79 13.83
N ASP A 148 6.20 -4.06 13.42
CA ASP A 148 5.14 -5.00 13.82
C ASP A 148 5.24 -5.39 15.31
N GLN A 149 6.34 -5.07 15.99
CA GLN A 149 6.49 -5.24 17.45
C GLN A 149 5.80 -4.13 18.28
N GLY A 150 4.73 -3.55 17.75
CA GLY A 150 3.90 -2.54 18.42
C GLY A 150 4.26 -1.10 18.06
N GLN A 151 5.30 -0.86 17.28
CA GLN A 151 5.69 0.51 16.91
C GLN A 151 4.72 1.13 15.91
N SER A 152 4.16 0.34 14.98
CA SER A 152 3.08 0.78 14.09
C SER A 152 1.87 1.31 14.88
N ALA A 153 1.47 0.61 15.96
CA ALA A 153 0.38 1.05 16.81
C ALA A 153 0.68 2.39 17.51
N ARG A 154 1.89 2.56 18.06
CA ARG A 154 2.32 3.81 18.71
C ARG A 154 2.32 4.98 17.72
N LEU A 155 2.83 4.77 16.50
CA LEU A 155 2.84 5.80 15.47
C LEU A 155 1.41 6.22 15.08
N LEU A 156 0.50 5.27 14.83
CA LEU A 156 -0.89 5.56 14.48
C LEU A 156 -1.64 6.24 15.63
N GLN A 157 -1.41 5.82 16.88
CA GLN A 157 -1.97 6.48 18.07
C GLN A 157 -1.49 7.93 18.18
N ALA A 158 -0.19 8.17 17.98
CA ALA A 158 0.39 9.51 17.99
C ALA A 158 -0.15 10.39 16.85
N ALA A 159 -0.36 9.82 15.65
CA ALA A 159 -0.97 10.49 14.52
C ALA A 159 -2.39 10.96 14.87
N LYS A 160 -3.22 10.06 15.39
CA LYS A 160 -4.59 10.37 15.81
C LYS A 160 -4.65 11.42 16.92
N ALA A 161 -3.76 11.34 17.92
CA ALA A 161 -3.67 12.33 19.01
C ALA A 161 -3.32 13.73 18.51
N ARG A 162 -2.62 13.84 17.37
CA ARG A 162 -2.23 15.11 16.73
C ARG A 162 -3.24 15.59 15.67
N GLY A 163 -4.33 14.87 15.47
CA GLY A 163 -5.35 15.21 14.46
C GLY A 163 -4.92 14.92 13.03
N VAL A 164 -3.89 14.08 12.83
CA VAL A 164 -3.50 13.56 11.51
C VAL A 164 -4.49 12.46 11.13
N THR A 165 -5.06 12.56 9.94
CA THR A 165 -5.96 11.53 9.41
C THR A 165 -5.17 10.30 8.99
N THR A 166 -5.59 9.12 9.46
CA THR A 166 -4.86 7.87 9.25
C THR A 166 -5.55 6.97 8.23
N SER A 167 -4.76 6.32 7.39
CA SER A 167 -5.24 5.30 6.47
C SER A 167 -4.33 4.08 6.48
N PHE A 168 -4.88 2.92 6.20
CA PHE A 168 -4.18 1.65 6.33
C PHE A 168 -4.59 0.67 5.22
N ASP A 169 -3.58 -0.01 4.63
CA ASP A 169 -3.78 -1.08 3.67
C ASP A 169 -3.08 -2.37 4.11
N LEU A 170 -3.57 -3.50 3.61
CA LEU A 170 -3.03 -4.84 3.87
C LEU A 170 -2.21 -5.37 2.69
N ILE A 171 -1.44 -6.40 2.99
CA ILE A 171 -0.79 -7.26 2.00
C ILE A 171 -0.67 -8.68 2.55
N ALA A 172 -1.12 -9.66 1.76
CA ALA A 172 -0.91 -11.09 2.00
C ALA A 172 -1.15 -11.53 3.46
N PRO A 173 -2.34 -11.30 4.03
CA PRO A 173 -2.63 -11.66 5.40
C PRO A 173 -2.56 -13.18 5.63
N ASN A 174 -2.20 -13.56 6.85
CA ASN A 174 -2.20 -14.92 7.34
C ASN A 174 -2.99 -15.02 8.67
N GLU A 175 -3.02 -16.18 9.29
CA GLU A 175 -3.77 -16.44 10.53
C GLU A 175 -3.34 -15.54 11.71
N GLU A 176 -2.09 -15.08 11.73
CA GLU A 176 -1.55 -14.21 12.80
C GLU A 176 -1.84 -12.73 12.55
N THR A 177 -2.19 -12.36 11.33
CA THR A 177 -2.32 -10.95 10.91
C THR A 177 -3.37 -10.20 11.73
N LEU A 178 -4.50 -10.81 12.04
CA LEU A 178 -5.56 -10.15 12.82
C LEU A 178 -5.08 -9.71 14.20
N GLU A 179 -4.25 -10.51 14.86
CA GLU A 179 -3.68 -10.15 16.17
C GLU A 179 -2.70 -8.99 16.08
N LEU A 180 -1.92 -8.90 15.00
CA LEU A 180 -1.07 -7.74 14.73
C LEU A 180 -1.90 -6.47 14.49
N LEU A 181 -3.07 -6.60 13.85
CA LEU A 181 -3.93 -5.47 13.51
C LEU A 181 -4.72 -4.92 14.71
N ARG A 182 -5.15 -5.76 15.65
CA ARG A 182 -6.00 -5.35 16.78
C ARG A 182 -5.53 -4.08 17.50
N PRO A 183 -4.24 -3.89 17.84
CA PRO A 183 -3.78 -2.69 18.49
C PRO A 183 -3.70 -1.45 17.56
N LEU A 184 -3.72 -1.64 16.23
CA LEU A 184 -3.63 -0.57 15.24
C LEU A 184 -5.00 0.00 14.89
N LEU A 185 -5.99 -0.88 14.67
CA LEU A 185 -7.30 -0.56 14.09
C LEU A 185 -8.05 0.57 14.81
N PRO A 186 -8.03 0.72 16.16
CA PRO A 186 -8.68 1.84 16.83
C PRO A 186 -8.11 3.22 16.46
N SER A 187 -6.92 3.27 15.87
CA SER A 187 -6.26 4.49 15.42
C SER A 187 -6.29 4.67 13.90
N VAL A 188 -7.08 3.86 13.18
CA VAL A 188 -7.21 3.91 11.73
C VAL A 188 -8.56 4.56 11.37
N ASP A 189 -8.50 5.70 10.67
CA ASP A 189 -9.70 6.38 10.17
C ASP A 189 -10.25 5.72 8.91
N TYR A 190 -9.36 5.28 7.99
CA TYR A 190 -9.72 4.60 6.74
C TYR A 190 -8.95 3.29 6.59
N PHE A 191 -9.62 2.18 6.70
CA PHE A 191 -9.07 0.84 6.47
C PHE A 191 -9.47 0.36 5.08
N MET A 192 -8.48 0.08 4.21
CA MET A 192 -8.69 -0.14 2.77
C MET A 192 -8.13 -1.48 2.26
N PRO A 193 -8.47 -2.62 2.85
CA PRO A 193 -8.04 -3.93 2.37
C PRO A 193 -8.75 -4.31 1.06
N SER A 194 -8.29 -5.38 0.39
CA SER A 194 -9.14 -6.08 -0.58
C SER A 194 -10.29 -6.79 0.12
N LEU A 195 -11.39 -7.02 -0.60
CA LEU A 195 -12.53 -7.77 -0.07
C LEU A 195 -12.11 -9.18 0.35
N GLU A 196 -11.24 -9.83 -0.45
CA GLU A 196 -10.74 -11.17 -0.19
C GLU A 196 -9.89 -11.23 1.11
N GLU A 197 -8.96 -10.29 1.29
CA GLU A 197 -8.14 -10.19 2.51
C GLU A 197 -8.99 -9.95 3.74
N ALA A 198 -9.95 -9.05 3.63
CA ALA A 198 -10.86 -8.71 4.72
C ALA A 198 -11.80 -9.86 5.07
N ALA A 199 -12.30 -10.60 4.08
CA ALA A 199 -13.10 -11.80 4.27
C ALA A 199 -12.30 -12.91 4.99
N PHE A 200 -11.05 -13.13 4.57
CA PHE A 200 -10.14 -14.08 5.22
C PHE A 200 -9.95 -13.76 6.70
N LEU A 201 -9.72 -12.50 7.05
CA LEU A 201 -9.47 -12.10 8.44
C LEU A 201 -10.71 -12.07 9.31
N SER A 202 -11.88 -11.72 8.76
CA SER A 202 -13.13 -11.61 9.51
C SER A 202 -13.88 -12.94 9.61
N GLY A 203 -13.65 -13.87 8.68
CA GLY A 203 -14.46 -15.08 8.50
C GLY A 203 -15.86 -14.81 7.91
N GLU A 204 -16.15 -13.57 7.53
CA GLU A 204 -17.41 -13.15 6.93
C GLU A 204 -17.34 -13.18 5.40
N THR A 205 -18.50 -13.26 4.74
CA THR A 205 -18.54 -13.34 3.26
C THR A 205 -19.28 -12.17 2.61
N GLN A 206 -20.11 -11.46 3.37
CA GLN A 206 -20.87 -10.33 2.85
C GLN A 206 -20.13 -9.02 3.14
N PRO A 207 -19.97 -8.10 2.17
CA PRO A 207 -19.23 -6.85 2.37
C PRO A 207 -19.69 -6.05 3.59
N GLU A 208 -21.00 -6.01 3.85
CA GLU A 208 -21.57 -5.33 5.02
C GLU A 208 -21.11 -5.95 6.34
N ALA A 209 -21.17 -7.29 6.47
CA ALA A 209 -20.75 -8.01 7.66
C ALA A 209 -19.23 -7.86 7.90
N ILE A 210 -18.44 -7.97 6.84
CA ILE A 210 -16.99 -7.73 6.87
C ILE A 210 -16.68 -6.31 7.37
N GLY A 211 -17.34 -5.30 6.79
CA GLY A 211 -17.13 -3.91 7.20
C GLY A 211 -17.49 -3.68 8.68
N HIS A 212 -18.62 -4.20 9.13
CA HIS A 212 -19.05 -4.09 10.52
C HIS A 212 -18.12 -4.81 11.50
N PHE A 213 -17.52 -5.93 11.10
CA PHE A 213 -16.49 -6.60 11.89
C PHE A 213 -15.31 -5.66 12.21
N PHE A 214 -14.77 -4.96 11.20
CA PHE A 214 -13.66 -4.03 11.41
C PHE A 214 -14.08 -2.74 12.10
N LEU A 215 -15.30 -2.23 11.86
CA LEU A 215 -15.86 -1.11 12.61
C LEU A 215 -15.98 -1.42 14.10
N ALA A 216 -16.35 -2.67 14.45
CA ALA A 216 -16.40 -3.13 15.85
C ALA A 216 -15.01 -3.22 16.49
N LEU A 217 -13.95 -3.43 15.70
CA LEU A 217 -12.56 -3.38 16.16
C LEU A 217 -12.00 -1.95 16.27
N GLY A 218 -12.81 -0.93 15.99
CA GLY A 218 -12.46 0.46 16.24
C GLY A 218 -12.11 1.30 14.99
N VAL A 219 -12.10 0.71 13.80
CA VAL A 219 -11.89 1.45 12.54
C VAL A 219 -12.95 2.54 12.36
N GLY A 220 -12.55 3.67 11.81
CA GLY A 220 -13.48 4.77 11.49
C GLY A 220 -14.40 4.46 10.32
N THR A 221 -13.82 4.04 9.21
CA THR A 221 -14.49 3.69 7.95
C THR A 221 -13.74 2.55 7.28
N CYS A 222 -14.47 1.54 6.81
CA CYS A 222 -13.94 0.42 6.07
C CYS A 222 -14.25 0.60 4.57
N ILE A 223 -13.23 0.46 3.72
CA ILE A 223 -13.35 0.53 2.26
C ILE A 223 -12.81 -0.78 1.70
N LEU A 224 -13.68 -1.65 1.22
CA LEU A 224 -13.32 -2.97 0.71
C LEU A 224 -13.13 -2.89 -0.80
N LYS A 225 -11.91 -3.08 -1.29
CA LYS A 225 -11.56 -3.09 -2.73
C LYS A 225 -11.98 -4.44 -3.32
N ASP A 226 -12.83 -4.44 -4.36
CA ASP A 226 -13.44 -5.66 -4.94
C ASP A 226 -13.08 -5.83 -6.44
N GLY A 227 -11.88 -5.41 -6.83
CA GLY A 227 -11.35 -5.58 -8.17
C GLY A 227 -12.28 -5.03 -9.26
N GLU A 228 -12.66 -5.88 -10.20
CA GLU A 228 -13.54 -5.53 -11.32
C GLU A 228 -14.97 -5.17 -10.89
N ASN A 229 -15.37 -5.51 -9.68
CA ASN A 229 -16.68 -5.18 -9.12
C ASN A 229 -16.70 -3.81 -8.42
N GLY A 230 -15.55 -3.11 -8.35
CA GLY A 230 -15.44 -1.79 -7.72
C GLY A 230 -15.02 -1.83 -6.26
N SER A 231 -15.75 -1.16 -5.38
CA SER A 231 -15.47 -1.17 -3.94
C SER A 231 -16.71 -0.90 -3.09
N TRP A 232 -16.60 -1.21 -1.79
CA TRP A 232 -17.68 -1.01 -0.81
C TRP A 232 -17.22 -0.03 0.26
N LEU A 233 -17.97 1.05 0.43
CA LEU A 233 -17.77 2.04 1.50
C LEU A 233 -18.70 1.75 2.64
N ILE A 234 -18.18 1.40 3.82
CA ILE A 234 -18.93 1.05 5.03
C ILE A 234 -18.46 1.96 6.17
N GLY A 235 -19.34 2.84 6.63
CA GLY A 235 -19.13 3.72 7.77
C GLY A 235 -19.99 3.30 8.98
N ARG A 236 -19.80 4.02 10.10
CA ARG A 236 -20.60 3.79 11.33
C ARG A 236 -22.06 4.16 11.15
N ASP A 237 -22.29 5.20 10.35
CA ASP A 237 -23.62 5.74 10.09
C ASP A 237 -24.03 5.45 8.64
N GLY A 238 -25.20 4.87 8.44
CA GLY A 238 -25.73 4.48 7.14
C GLY A 238 -25.39 3.04 6.73
N GLY A 239 -26.03 2.58 5.66
CA GLY A 239 -25.76 1.25 5.07
C GLY A 239 -24.53 1.27 4.17
N PRO A 240 -24.09 0.07 3.70
CA PRO A 240 -23.00 -0.06 2.78
C PRO A 240 -23.29 0.66 1.45
N GLN A 241 -22.33 1.39 0.94
CA GLN A 241 -22.42 2.07 -0.36
C GLN A 241 -21.50 1.38 -1.35
N HIS A 242 -22.07 0.88 -2.43
CA HIS A 242 -21.30 0.34 -3.53
C HIS A 242 -20.75 1.48 -4.42
N ILE A 243 -19.47 1.43 -4.70
CA ILE A 243 -18.77 2.32 -5.62
C ILE A 243 -18.53 1.53 -6.90
N ALA A 244 -19.13 1.94 -7.98
CA ALA A 244 -19.01 1.24 -9.25
C ALA A 244 -17.56 1.26 -9.78
N PRO A 245 -17.11 0.19 -10.45
CA PRO A 245 -15.80 0.20 -11.12
C PRO A 245 -15.82 1.11 -12.35
N TRP A 246 -14.64 1.55 -12.76
CA TRP A 246 -14.46 2.14 -14.08
C TRP A 246 -14.13 1.01 -15.06
N PRO A 247 -14.94 0.81 -16.11
CA PRO A 247 -14.73 -0.29 -17.03
C PRO A 247 -13.48 -0.04 -17.90
N VAL A 248 -12.53 -0.96 -17.83
CA VAL A 248 -11.29 -0.92 -18.60
C VAL A 248 -10.91 -2.32 -19.05
N GLU A 249 -10.11 -2.42 -20.11
CA GLU A 249 -9.45 -3.67 -20.49
C GLU A 249 -8.17 -3.82 -19.67
N ALA A 250 -8.18 -4.74 -18.71
CA ALA A 250 -7.05 -4.94 -17.80
C ALA A 250 -5.89 -5.65 -18.52
N VAL A 251 -4.70 -5.04 -18.45
CA VAL A 251 -3.42 -5.59 -18.94
C VAL A 251 -2.64 -6.21 -17.79
N ASP A 252 -2.58 -5.49 -16.66
CA ASP A 252 -1.89 -5.91 -15.44
C ASP A 252 -2.53 -5.26 -14.20
N THR A 253 -2.95 -6.05 -13.24
CA THR A 253 -3.58 -5.55 -12.01
C THR A 253 -2.60 -5.34 -10.86
N THR A 254 -1.28 -5.42 -11.12
CA THR A 254 -0.25 -5.15 -10.10
C THR A 254 -0.35 -3.70 -9.62
N GLY A 255 -0.39 -3.50 -8.31
CA GLY A 255 -0.45 -2.18 -7.70
C GLY A 255 -1.79 -1.45 -7.83
N CYS A 256 -2.85 -2.05 -8.39
CA CYS A 256 -4.17 -1.42 -8.46
C CYS A 256 -4.72 -1.09 -7.05
N GLY A 257 -4.53 -1.99 -6.09
CA GLY A 257 -4.93 -1.77 -4.68
C GLY A 257 -4.21 -0.58 -4.07
N ASP A 258 -2.88 -0.55 -4.21
CA ASP A 258 -2.06 0.55 -3.70
C ASP A 258 -2.43 1.88 -4.39
N SER A 259 -2.67 1.82 -5.71
CA SER A 259 -3.08 2.98 -6.51
C SER A 259 -4.44 3.53 -6.09
N TYR A 260 -5.36 2.64 -5.72
CA TYR A 260 -6.64 3.02 -5.11
C TYR A 260 -6.39 3.84 -3.84
N CYS A 261 -5.53 3.34 -2.94
CA CYS A 261 -5.19 4.04 -1.68
C CYS A 261 -4.56 5.40 -1.94
N GLY A 262 -3.60 5.49 -2.88
CA GLY A 262 -2.98 6.76 -3.29
C GLY A 262 -3.97 7.76 -3.89
N GLY A 263 -4.87 7.28 -4.75
CA GLY A 263 -5.94 8.08 -5.37
C GLY A 263 -6.94 8.61 -4.34
N PHE A 264 -7.34 7.76 -3.40
CA PHE A 264 -8.22 8.12 -2.29
C PHE A 264 -7.64 9.24 -1.42
N ILE A 265 -6.39 9.08 -0.98
CA ILE A 265 -5.70 10.06 -0.14
C ILE A 265 -5.53 11.39 -0.89
N ALA A 266 -5.13 11.35 -2.17
CA ALA A 266 -4.97 12.54 -2.99
C ALA A 266 -6.29 13.31 -3.17
N ALA A 267 -7.40 12.60 -3.32
CA ALA A 267 -8.73 13.20 -3.43
C ALA A 267 -9.18 13.85 -2.12
N LEU A 268 -8.98 13.17 -0.98
CA LEU A 268 -9.27 13.75 0.34
C LEU A 268 -8.39 14.97 0.62
N ALA A 269 -7.10 14.94 0.26
CA ALA A 269 -6.19 16.07 0.42
C ALA A 269 -6.64 17.31 -0.35
N ARG A 270 -7.40 17.12 -1.44
CA ARG A 270 -8.05 18.19 -2.22
C ARG A 270 -9.43 18.60 -1.70
N GLY A 271 -9.88 18.03 -0.60
CA GLY A 271 -11.15 18.39 0.04
C GLY A 271 -12.40 17.71 -0.54
N LEU A 272 -12.24 16.63 -1.31
CA LEU A 272 -13.39 15.86 -1.79
C LEU A 272 -14.03 15.10 -0.62
N SER A 273 -15.33 14.82 -0.75
CA SER A 273 -16.02 13.92 0.19
C SER A 273 -15.48 12.49 0.09
N VAL A 274 -15.66 11.69 1.14
CA VAL A 274 -15.19 10.29 1.19
C VAL A 274 -15.70 9.48 0.00
N LYS A 275 -16.99 9.62 -0.33
CA LYS A 275 -17.59 8.94 -1.50
C LYS A 275 -16.91 9.37 -2.80
N ALA A 276 -16.75 10.67 -3.02
CA ALA A 276 -16.08 11.18 -4.22
C ALA A 276 -14.60 10.77 -4.28
N ALA A 277 -13.94 10.64 -3.12
CA ALA A 277 -12.58 10.12 -3.05
C ALA A 277 -12.50 8.64 -3.44
N CYS A 278 -13.49 7.82 -3.09
CA CYS A 278 -13.61 6.44 -3.57
C CYS A 278 -13.82 6.38 -5.09
N ASP A 279 -14.65 7.26 -5.65
CA ASP A 279 -14.86 7.34 -7.11
C ASP A 279 -13.55 7.67 -7.86
N VAL A 280 -12.77 8.64 -7.35
CA VAL A 280 -11.43 8.98 -7.89
C VAL A 280 -10.46 7.82 -7.72
N ALA A 281 -10.44 7.17 -6.56
CA ALA A 281 -9.58 6.02 -6.28
C ALA A 281 -9.84 4.86 -7.24
N SER A 282 -11.12 4.57 -7.51
CA SER A 282 -11.54 3.56 -8.49
C SER A 282 -11.04 3.90 -9.90
N ALA A 283 -11.14 5.17 -10.33
CA ALA A 283 -10.64 5.61 -11.62
C ALA A 283 -9.11 5.48 -11.74
N VAL A 284 -8.37 5.84 -10.69
CA VAL A 284 -6.89 5.70 -10.63
C VAL A 284 -6.48 4.24 -10.74
N ALA A 285 -7.12 3.36 -9.96
CA ALA A 285 -6.85 1.92 -10.01
C ALA A 285 -7.14 1.34 -11.40
N ALA A 286 -8.25 1.75 -12.03
CA ALA A 286 -8.61 1.33 -13.38
C ALA A 286 -7.56 1.79 -14.42
N LEU A 287 -7.08 3.02 -14.35
CA LEU A 287 -6.02 3.51 -15.23
C LEU A 287 -4.71 2.72 -15.06
N VAL A 288 -4.34 2.37 -13.83
CA VAL A 288 -3.15 1.54 -13.57
C VAL A 288 -3.32 0.15 -14.19
N ALA A 289 -4.51 -0.44 -14.12
CA ALA A 289 -4.79 -1.74 -14.71
C ALA A 289 -4.60 -1.78 -16.23
N THR A 290 -4.66 -0.66 -16.96
CA THR A 290 -4.46 -0.60 -18.42
C THR A 290 -3.00 -0.65 -18.85
N GLY A 291 -2.06 -0.59 -17.93
CA GLY A 291 -0.63 -0.63 -18.18
C GLY A 291 0.05 -1.84 -17.54
N MET A 292 1.36 -1.95 -17.75
CA MET A 292 2.20 -2.91 -17.05
C MET A 292 3.03 -2.17 -15.99
N GLY A 293 2.78 -2.47 -14.73
CA GLY A 293 3.58 -2.07 -13.56
C GLY A 293 3.54 -0.62 -13.18
#